data_bef0677536fc9a88aa3a67583e644b50
#
_entry.id   bef0677536fc9a88aa3a67583e644b50
#
_cell.length_a   1.000
_cell.length_b   1.000
_cell.length_c   1.000
_cell.angle_alpha   90.00
_cell.angle_beta   90.00
_cell.angle_gamma   90.00
#
_symmetry.space_group_name_H-M   'P 1'
#
loop_
_entity.id
_entity.type
_entity.pdbx_description
1 polymer ?
#
loop_
_entity_poly.entity_id
_entity_poly.type
_entity_poly.pdbx_seq_one_letter_code
_entity_poly.pdbx_strand_id
1 'polypeptide(L)'
;EALDAKLDPGHGPLLEVVSAEGLLSAAQMNVIEFHTWNARADRIERPDRITFDLDPGEGVAWPQIQEAAELVRVLLRELGLPAFLKTSGGKGLHVVVPLKRLRDWDSTKDFSQAVVQHLARAIPQRFVGKSGLRNRVGKIFVDYLRNGRGATTVSAWSARARPGLGVSVPVAWSELPPLTS
;
A
#
# COMPACT_ATOMS: atom_id res chain seq x y z
N GLU A 1 2.03 2.66 22.64
CA GLU A 1 2.57 3.89 23.20
C GLU A 1 2.10 5.07 22.36
N ALA A 2 1.72 6.19 23.00
CA ALA A 2 1.34 7.41 22.28
C ALA A 2 2.62 8.20 21.95
N LEU A 3 2.74 8.63 20.70
CA LEU A 3 3.83 9.48 20.24
C LEU A 3 3.58 10.95 20.61
N ASP A 4 4.64 11.76 20.60
CA ASP A 4 4.54 13.20 20.83
C ASP A 4 3.54 13.84 19.84
N ALA A 5 2.56 14.57 20.37
CA ALA A 5 1.55 15.27 19.55
C ALA A 5 2.14 16.28 18.57
N LYS A 6 3.39 16.74 18.80
CA LYS A 6 4.10 17.61 17.86
C LYS A 6 4.44 16.94 16.54
N LEU A 7 4.44 15.60 16.47
CA LEU A 7 4.70 14.86 15.23
C LEU A 7 3.57 14.99 14.21
N ASP A 8 2.34 15.22 14.68
CA ASP A 8 1.18 15.45 13.81
C ASP A 8 0.27 16.54 14.39
N PRO A 9 0.68 17.82 14.34
CA PRO A 9 -0.06 18.94 14.91
C PRO A 9 -1.47 19.05 14.31
N GLY A 10 -2.46 19.24 15.17
CA GLY A 10 -3.87 19.40 14.74
C GLY A 10 -4.66 18.09 14.62
N HIS A 11 -4.03 16.97 14.89
CA HIS A 11 -4.66 15.64 14.95
C HIS A 11 -4.48 15.02 16.34
N GLY A 12 -5.19 13.91 16.60
CA GLY A 12 -4.97 13.13 17.82
C GLY A 12 -3.56 12.49 17.83
N PRO A 13 -3.05 12.10 19.01
CA PRO A 13 -1.72 11.51 19.11
C PRO A 13 -1.63 10.22 18.28
N LEU A 14 -0.55 10.09 17.52
CA LEU A 14 -0.24 8.85 16.80
C LEU A 14 0.13 7.77 17.81
N LEU A 15 -0.21 6.53 17.48
CA LEU A 15 0.13 5.37 18.28
C LEU A 15 1.27 4.59 17.62
N GLU A 16 2.22 4.16 18.43
CA GLU A 16 3.27 3.23 18.04
C GLU A 16 3.14 1.93 18.82
N VAL A 17 3.28 0.81 18.14
CA VAL A 17 3.29 -0.51 18.75
C VAL A 17 4.67 -1.11 18.55
N VAL A 18 5.46 -1.16 19.64
CA VAL A 18 6.88 -1.52 19.60
C VAL A 18 7.17 -2.91 20.17
N SER A 19 6.17 -3.59 20.70
CA SER A 19 6.36 -4.89 21.37
C SER A 19 5.17 -5.84 21.16
N ALA A 20 5.40 -7.12 21.48
CA ALA A 20 4.35 -8.13 21.46
C ALA A 20 3.24 -7.83 22.47
N GLU A 21 3.59 -7.28 23.64
CA GLU A 21 2.62 -6.87 24.67
C GLU A 21 1.72 -5.75 24.18
N GLY A 22 2.28 -4.83 23.37
CA GLY A 22 1.51 -3.78 22.71
C GLY A 22 0.51 -4.34 21.71
N LEU A 23 0.87 -5.38 20.95
CA LEU A 23 -0.06 -6.08 20.06
C LEU A 23 -1.14 -6.81 20.84
N LEU A 24 -0.79 -7.51 21.93
CA LEU A 24 -1.76 -8.17 22.80
C LEU A 24 -2.73 -7.17 23.44
N SER A 25 -2.22 -6.03 23.89
CA SER A 25 -3.07 -4.96 24.45
C SER A 25 -4.04 -4.42 23.39
N ALA A 26 -3.59 -4.22 22.15
CA ALA A 26 -4.46 -3.80 21.06
C ALA A 26 -5.54 -4.86 20.76
N ALA A 27 -5.18 -6.15 20.76
CA ALA A 27 -6.14 -7.24 20.57
C ALA A 27 -7.19 -7.29 21.71
N GLN A 28 -6.80 -7.03 22.95
CA GLN A 28 -7.74 -6.92 24.08
C GLN A 28 -8.70 -5.71 23.94
N MET A 29 -8.27 -4.67 23.22
CA MET A 29 -9.10 -3.52 22.87
C MET A 29 -9.93 -3.74 21.60
N ASN A 30 -10.03 -4.99 21.12
CA ASN A 30 -10.74 -5.38 19.89
C ASN A 30 -10.18 -4.73 18.61
N VAL A 31 -8.90 -4.36 18.57
CA VAL A 31 -8.26 -3.91 17.35
C VAL A 31 -8.02 -5.11 16.43
N ILE A 32 -8.63 -5.07 15.25
CA ILE A 32 -8.51 -6.14 14.24
C ILE A 32 -7.56 -5.70 13.12
N GLU A 33 -7.65 -4.45 12.67
CA GLU A 33 -6.83 -3.93 11.57
C GLU A 33 -5.79 -2.94 12.08
N PHE A 34 -4.55 -3.11 11.61
CA PHE A 34 -3.48 -2.16 11.80
C PHE A 34 -3.18 -1.47 10.48
N HIS A 35 -3.27 -0.15 10.47
CA HIS A 35 -2.91 0.69 9.35
C HIS A 35 -1.77 1.60 9.74
N THR A 36 -0.68 1.53 9.01
CA THR A 36 0.55 2.28 9.32
C THR A 36 0.81 3.37 8.29
N TRP A 37 1.48 4.43 8.73
CA TRP A 37 2.11 5.38 7.83
C TRP A 37 3.27 4.70 7.10
N ASN A 38 3.64 5.26 5.93
CA ASN A 38 4.82 4.85 5.19
C ASN A 38 6.10 5.57 5.70
N ALA A 39 6.17 5.82 6.99
CA ALA A 39 7.31 6.43 7.67
C ALA A 39 7.47 5.87 9.08
N ARG A 40 8.64 6.06 9.67
CA ARG A 40 8.96 5.70 11.06
C ARG A 40 8.94 6.94 11.94
N ALA A 41 8.62 6.77 13.22
CA ALA A 41 8.47 7.83 14.19
C ALA A 41 9.74 8.70 14.34
N ASP A 42 10.93 8.08 14.27
CA ASP A 42 12.22 8.78 14.41
C ASP A 42 12.51 9.79 13.28
N ARG A 43 11.86 9.67 12.12
CA ARG A 43 11.98 10.60 10.99
C ARG A 43 10.67 10.63 10.20
N ILE A 44 9.62 11.08 10.85
CA ILE A 44 8.24 11.00 10.34
C ILE A 44 8.02 11.77 9.02
N GLU A 45 8.79 12.82 8.77
CA GLU A 45 8.74 13.62 7.54
C GLU A 45 9.52 13.00 6.37
N ARG A 46 10.08 11.80 6.57
CA ARG A 46 10.87 11.10 5.56
C ARG A 46 10.33 9.69 5.35
N PRO A 47 9.50 9.47 4.34
CA PRO A 47 8.96 8.13 4.01
C PRO A 47 10.06 7.09 3.87
N ASP A 48 9.82 5.89 4.39
CA ASP A 48 10.71 4.74 4.31
C ASP A 48 10.28 3.74 3.23
N ARG A 49 9.12 3.97 2.62
CA ARG A 49 8.57 3.14 1.53
C ARG A 49 7.58 3.90 0.67
N ILE A 50 7.36 3.40 -0.55
CA ILE A 50 6.19 3.67 -1.38
C ILE A 50 5.33 2.42 -1.41
N THR A 51 4.02 2.58 -1.34
CA THR A 51 3.06 1.50 -1.56
C THR A 51 2.21 1.84 -2.79
N PHE A 52 2.24 0.97 -3.78
CA PHE A 52 1.30 0.98 -4.90
C PHE A 52 0.20 -0.03 -4.59
N ASP A 53 -0.99 0.47 -4.23
CA ASP A 53 -2.16 -0.35 -3.91
C ASP A 53 -2.97 -0.59 -5.19
N LEU A 54 -2.98 -1.83 -5.66
CA LEU A 54 -3.67 -2.23 -6.89
C LEU A 54 -5.14 -2.49 -6.58
N ASP A 55 -5.98 -1.50 -6.83
CA ASP A 55 -7.41 -1.51 -6.59
C ASP A 55 -8.18 -1.93 -7.86
N PRO A 56 -8.67 -3.18 -7.96
CA PRO A 56 -9.46 -3.62 -9.11
C PRO A 56 -10.83 -2.96 -9.14
N GLY A 57 -11.26 -2.57 -10.32
CA GLY A 57 -12.63 -2.17 -10.58
C GLY A 57 -13.56 -3.36 -10.81
N GLU A 58 -14.84 -3.06 -10.95
CA GLU A 58 -15.84 -4.07 -11.30
C GLU A 58 -15.47 -4.77 -12.60
N GLY A 59 -15.63 -6.10 -12.65
CA GLY A 59 -15.32 -6.94 -13.81
C GLY A 59 -13.84 -7.30 -13.99
N VAL A 60 -12.94 -6.88 -13.10
CA VAL A 60 -11.53 -7.28 -13.12
C VAL A 60 -11.37 -8.61 -12.41
N ALA A 61 -10.91 -9.63 -13.15
CA ALA A 61 -10.63 -10.96 -12.60
C ALA A 61 -9.25 -11.03 -11.93
N TRP A 62 -9.07 -11.96 -10.98
CA TRP A 62 -7.83 -12.11 -10.22
C TRP A 62 -6.57 -12.27 -11.09
N PRO A 63 -6.53 -13.05 -12.17
CA PRO A 63 -5.37 -13.14 -13.05
C PRO A 63 -4.93 -11.78 -13.62
N GLN A 64 -5.88 -10.88 -13.85
CA GLN A 64 -5.58 -9.53 -14.35
C GLN A 64 -4.89 -8.66 -13.27
N ILE A 65 -5.19 -8.90 -12.00
CA ILE A 65 -4.53 -8.21 -10.87
C ILE A 65 -3.11 -8.73 -10.71
N GLN A 66 -2.90 -10.03 -10.86
CA GLN A 66 -1.59 -10.67 -10.85
C GLN A 66 -0.70 -10.13 -11.99
N GLU A 67 -1.24 -10.09 -13.22
CA GLU A 67 -0.56 -9.48 -14.36
C GLU A 67 -0.21 -8.00 -14.11
N ALA A 68 -1.14 -7.24 -13.54
CA ALA A 68 -0.91 -5.83 -13.23
C ALA A 68 0.21 -5.65 -12.20
N ALA A 69 0.30 -6.51 -11.19
CA ALA A 69 1.38 -6.48 -10.21
C ALA A 69 2.75 -6.75 -10.89
N GLU A 70 2.82 -7.70 -11.81
CA GLU A 70 4.05 -7.97 -12.58
C GLU A 70 4.42 -6.78 -13.50
N LEU A 71 3.45 -6.13 -14.15
CA LEU A 71 3.72 -4.94 -14.96
C LEU A 71 4.28 -3.79 -14.13
N VAL A 72 3.74 -3.56 -12.94
CA VAL A 72 4.28 -2.58 -11.98
C VAL A 72 5.70 -2.97 -11.58
N ARG A 73 5.95 -4.24 -11.25
CA ARG A 73 7.28 -4.75 -10.91
C ARG A 73 8.30 -4.53 -12.02
N VAL A 74 7.93 -4.84 -13.27
CA VAL A 74 8.81 -4.66 -14.45
C VAL A 74 9.22 -3.21 -14.59
N LEU A 75 8.25 -2.27 -14.55
CA LEU A 75 8.53 -0.84 -14.63
C LEU A 75 9.46 -0.37 -13.50
N LEU A 76 9.18 -0.79 -12.25
CA LEU A 76 10.01 -0.42 -11.11
C LEU A 76 11.43 -0.95 -11.24
N ARG A 77 11.60 -2.17 -11.76
CA ARG A 77 12.91 -2.76 -12.04
C ARG A 77 13.68 -1.97 -13.11
N GLU A 78 13.02 -1.50 -14.17
CA GLU A 78 13.63 -0.64 -15.20
C GLU A 78 14.09 0.71 -14.61
N LEU A 79 13.38 1.19 -13.58
CA LEU A 79 13.77 2.38 -12.81
C LEU A 79 14.87 2.08 -11.75
N GLY A 80 15.36 0.84 -11.66
CA GLY A 80 16.38 0.44 -10.68
C GLY A 80 15.85 0.32 -9.24
N LEU A 81 14.54 0.17 -9.07
CA LEU A 81 13.90 0.10 -7.76
C LEU A 81 13.53 -1.34 -7.39
N PRO A 82 13.95 -1.84 -6.21
CA PRO A 82 13.50 -3.14 -5.72
C PRO A 82 12.01 -3.06 -5.35
N ALA A 83 11.26 -4.08 -5.70
CA ALA A 83 9.83 -4.17 -5.42
C ALA A 83 9.50 -5.45 -4.68
N PHE A 84 8.71 -5.33 -3.62
CA PHE A 84 8.21 -6.42 -2.80
C PHE A 84 6.69 -6.51 -2.96
N LEU A 85 6.16 -7.72 -2.83
CA LEU A 85 4.73 -7.99 -2.98
C LEU A 85 4.11 -8.35 -1.64
N LYS A 86 2.88 -7.92 -1.41
CA LYS A 86 2.02 -8.44 -0.35
C LYS A 86 0.56 -8.45 -0.79
N THR A 87 -0.25 -9.33 -0.19
CA THR A 87 -1.71 -9.26 -0.33
C THR A 87 -2.24 -8.05 0.43
N SER A 88 -3.37 -7.51 -0.02
CA SER A 88 -4.08 -6.48 0.74
C SER A 88 -4.94 -7.05 1.88
N GLY A 89 -5.08 -8.38 1.95
CA GLY A 89 -6.07 -9.05 2.79
C GLY A 89 -7.51 -8.79 2.36
N GLY A 90 -7.69 -8.31 1.15
CA GLY A 90 -8.95 -8.08 0.46
C GLY A 90 -8.85 -8.50 -1.00
N LYS A 91 -9.35 -7.69 -1.92
CA LYS A 91 -9.41 -8.03 -3.36
C LYS A 91 -8.17 -7.60 -4.16
N GLY A 92 -7.20 -6.93 -3.55
CA GLY A 92 -6.07 -6.34 -4.27
C GLY A 92 -4.71 -6.85 -3.81
N LEU A 93 -3.68 -6.32 -4.45
CA LEU A 93 -2.27 -6.55 -4.14
C LEU A 93 -1.57 -5.21 -3.89
N HIS A 94 -0.58 -5.22 -3.02
CA HIS A 94 0.30 -4.08 -2.81
C HIS A 94 1.70 -4.39 -3.32
N VAL A 95 2.23 -3.49 -4.14
CA VAL A 95 3.65 -3.50 -4.52
C VAL A 95 4.35 -2.44 -3.68
N VAL A 96 5.34 -2.85 -2.90
CA VAL A 96 6.03 -2.01 -1.92
C VAL A 96 7.47 -1.79 -2.33
N VAL A 97 7.90 -0.53 -2.37
CA VAL A 97 9.25 -0.11 -2.70
C VAL A 97 9.91 0.51 -1.47
N PRO A 98 10.97 -0.07 -0.90
CA PRO A 98 11.68 0.53 0.22
C PRO A 98 12.47 1.78 -0.21
N LEU A 99 12.52 2.78 0.65
CA LEU A 99 13.21 4.04 0.42
C LEU A 99 14.34 4.29 1.43
N LYS A 100 15.36 5.02 1.00
CA LYS A 100 16.48 5.45 1.87
C LYS A 100 16.13 6.63 2.81
N ARG A 101 14.88 7.06 2.90
CA ARG A 101 14.41 8.17 3.76
C ARG A 101 15.13 9.50 3.49
N LEU A 102 15.38 9.80 2.20
CA LEU A 102 16.06 11.01 1.76
C LEU A 102 15.09 12.08 1.26
N ARG A 103 13.93 11.66 0.77
CA ARG A 103 12.90 12.53 0.18
C ARG A 103 11.78 12.79 1.18
N ASP A 104 11.06 13.89 0.98
CA ASP A 104 9.85 14.24 1.72
C ASP A 104 8.61 13.57 1.14
N TRP A 105 7.47 13.82 1.79
CA TRP A 105 6.19 13.26 1.40
C TRP A 105 5.73 13.72 0.01
N ASP A 106 5.89 15.02 -0.30
CA ASP A 106 5.42 15.57 -1.57
C ASP A 106 6.21 14.98 -2.74
N SER A 107 7.54 14.99 -2.66
CA SER A 107 8.42 14.36 -3.67
C SER A 107 8.11 12.87 -3.86
N THR A 108 7.82 12.17 -2.77
CA THR A 108 7.51 10.72 -2.81
C THR A 108 6.16 10.47 -3.47
N LYS A 109 5.15 11.27 -3.13
CA LYS A 109 3.81 11.20 -3.72
C LYS A 109 3.83 11.55 -5.20
N ASP A 110 4.52 12.64 -5.57
CA ASP A 110 4.64 13.09 -6.97
C ASP A 110 5.33 12.04 -7.84
N PHE A 111 6.40 11.42 -7.34
CA PHE A 111 7.05 10.31 -8.02
C PHE A 111 6.09 9.12 -8.21
N SER A 112 5.39 8.72 -7.15
CA SER A 112 4.44 7.59 -7.25
C SER A 112 3.29 7.89 -8.20
N GLN A 113 2.80 9.14 -8.22
CA GLN A 113 1.80 9.60 -9.18
C GLN A 113 2.32 9.54 -10.62
N ALA A 114 3.56 9.97 -10.87
CA ALA A 114 4.16 9.94 -12.20
C ALA A 114 4.27 8.51 -12.74
N VAL A 115 4.66 7.53 -11.89
CA VAL A 115 4.69 6.09 -12.21
C VAL A 115 3.30 5.61 -12.62
N VAL A 116 2.26 5.92 -11.83
CA VAL A 116 0.88 5.49 -12.11
C VAL A 116 0.35 6.13 -13.40
N GLN A 117 0.63 7.40 -13.63
CA GLN A 117 0.23 8.07 -14.86
C GLN A 117 0.95 7.50 -16.08
N HIS A 118 2.22 7.10 -15.94
CA HIS A 118 2.94 6.41 -17.02
C HIS A 118 2.26 5.07 -17.35
N LEU A 119 1.95 4.25 -16.37
CA LEU A 119 1.22 2.97 -16.57
C LEU A 119 -0.13 3.19 -17.27
N ALA A 120 -0.91 4.19 -16.83
CA ALA A 120 -2.20 4.50 -17.42
C ALA A 120 -2.11 5.00 -18.87
N ARG A 121 -1.03 5.68 -19.25
CA ARG A 121 -0.77 6.09 -20.64
C ARG A 121 -0.25 4.95 -21.50
N ALA A 122 0.64 4.13 -20.97
CA ALA A 122 1.28 3.04 -21.70
C ALA A 122 0.32 1.86 -21.92
N ILE A 123 -0.55 1.55 -20.94
CA ILE A 123 -1.45 0.41 -20.97
C ILE A 123 -2.87 0.87 -20.53
N PRO A 124 -3.53 1.75 -21.30
CA PRO A 124 -4.82 2.35 -20.92
C PRO A 124 -5.99 1.36 -20.86
N GLN A 125 -5.85 0.19 -21.47
CA GLN A 125 -6.83 -0.91 -21.37
C GLN A 125 -6.78 -1.61 -20.02
N ARG A 126 -5.64 -1.55 -19.30
CA ARG A 126 -5.44 -2.20 -17.99
C ARG A 126 -5.53 -1.22 -16.83
N PHE A 127 -4.92 -0.05 -16.97
CA PHE A 127 -4.74 0.90 -15.88
C PHE A 127 -5.53 2.18 -16.09
N VAL A 128 -5.92 2.80 -14.98
CA VAL A 128 -6.50 4.13 -14.93
C VAL A 128 -5.71 5.01 -13.94
N GLY A 129 -5.39 6.22 -14.35
CA GLY A 129 -4.64 7.18 -13.52
C GLY A 129 -5.52 8.06 -12.61
N LYS A 130 -6.86 7.94 -12.74
CA LYS A 130 -7.82 8.75 -11.98
C LYS A 130 -8.57 7.89 -10.97
N SER A 131 -8.58 8.34 -9.72
CA SER A 131 -9.35 7.73 -8.64
C SER A 131 -10.86 7.76 -8.89
N GLY A 132 -11.60 6.87 -8.23
CA GLY A 132 -13.06 6.78 -8.26
C GLY A 132 -13.56 5.49 -8.90
N LEU A 133 -14.62 4.90 -8.31
CA LEU A 133 -15.17 3.60 -8.74
C LEU A 133 -15.60 3.59 -10.19
N ARG A 134 -16.26 4.66 -10.67
CA ARG A 134 -16.74 4.78 -12.05
C ARG A 134 -15.61 4.84 -13.08
N ASN A 135 -14.43 5.31 -12.69
CA ASN A 135 -13.29 5.45 -13.59
C ASN A 135 -12.56 4.12 -13.84
N ARG A 136 -12.74 3.11 -12.96
CA ARG A 136 -11.99 1.87 -12.99
C ARG A 136 -12.80 0.62 -13.39
N VAL A 137 -14.00 0.76 -13.95
CA VAL A 137 -14.76 -0.39 -14.47
C VAL A 137 -13.94 -1.13 -15.52
N GLY A 138 -13.70 -2.43 -15.31
CA GLY A 138 -12.85 -3.27 -16.14
C GLY A 138 -11.35 -2.94 -16.10
N LYS A 139 -10.92 -2.01 -15.23
CA LYS A 139 -9.53 -1.54 -15.10
C LYS A 139 -9.06 -1.55 -13.65
N ILE A 140 -7.77 -1.38 -13.47
CA ILE A 140 -7.12 -1.31 -12.17
C ILE A 140 -6.66 0.13 -11.93
N PHE A 141 -7.08 0.71 -10.82
CA PHE A 141 -6.49 1.93 -10.29
C PHE A 141 -5.32 1.55 -9.37
N VAL A 142 -4.14 2.02 -9.69
CA VAL A 142 -2.99 1.90 -8.81
C VAL A 142 -3.00 3.11 -7.88
N ASP A 143 -3.43 2.90 -6.63
CA ASP A 143 -3.60 4.00 -5.67
C ASP A 143 -2.24 4.48 -5.15
N TYR A 144 -1.83 5.65 -5.61
CA TYR A 144 -0.64 6.38 -5.18
C TYR A 144 -0.93 7.37 -4.05
N LEU A 145 -2.19 7.66 -3.76
CA LEU A 145 -2.60 8.62 -2.75
C LEU A 145 -2.20 8.15 -1.34
N ARG A 146 -1.98 6.83 -1.20
CA ARG A 146 -1.45 6.22 0.02
C ARG A 146 -0.03 6.67 0.38
N ASN A 147 0.65 7.36 -0.52
CA ASN A 147 2.01 7.86 -0.32
C ASN A 147 2.05 9.35 0.10
N GLY A 148 0.91 9.93 0.46
CA GLY A 148 0.83 11.27 1.05
C GLY A 148 1.00 11.26 2.57
N ARG A 149 1.42 12.38 3.14
CA ARG A 149 1.52 12.55 4.59
C ARG A 149 0.16 12.29 5.25
N GLY A 150 0.14 11.52 6.34
CA GLY A 150 -1.08 11.14 7.04
C GLY A 150 -1.89 10.02 6.38
N ALA A 151 -1.56 9.63 5.16
CA ALA A 151 -2.18 8.47 4.53
C ALA A 151 -1.64 7.17 5.14
N THR A 152 -2.51 6.16 5.23
CA THR A 152 -2.17 4.86 5.80
C THR A 152 -2.41 3.73 4.82
N THR A 153 -1.67 2.65 5.00
CA THR A 153 -1.91 1.37 4.35
C THR A 153 -2.00 0.26 5.38
N VAL A 154 -2.75 -0.80 5.06
CA VAL A 154 -2.80 -1.96 5.95
C VAL A 154 -1.39 -2.52 6.17
N SER A 155 -1.04 -2.76 7.42
CA SER A 155 0.25 -3.34 7.81
C SER A 155 0.36 -4.78 7.30
N ALA A 156 1.58 -5.22 7.01
CA ALA A 156 1.85 -6.65 6.85
C ALA A 156 1.44 -7.42 8.12
N TRP A 157 0.88 -8.61 7.94
CA TRP A 157 0.37 -9.49 8.99
C TRP A 157 -0.86 -8.99 9.74
N SER A 158 -1.46 -7.90 9.30
CA SER A 158 -2.74 -7.42 9.84
C SER A 158 -3.90 -8.19 9.22
N ALA A 159 -4.83 -8.63 10.07
CA ALA A 159 -6.13 -9.10 9.61
C ALA A 159 -6.95 -7.93 9.04
N ARG A 160 -8.02 -8.27 8.32
CA ARG A 160 -8.99 -7.31 7.79
C ARG A 160 -10.36 -7.58 8.39
N ALA A 161 -10.99 -6.56 8.94
CA ALA A 161 -12.36 -6.62 9.49
C ALA A 161 -13.41 -6.65 8.36
N ARG A 162 -13.30 -7.67 7.48
CA ARG A 162 -14.17 -7.89 6.32
C ARG A 162 -14.63 -9.34 6.31
N PRO A 163 -15.72 -9.69 5.61
CA PRO A 163 -16.11 -11.09 5.42
C PRO A 163 -14.92 -11.92 4.91
N GLY A 164 -14.68 -13.07 5.54
CA GLY A 164 -13.53 -13.94 5.27
C GLY A 164 -12.28 -13.66 6.10
N LEU A 165 -12.21 -12.53 6.85
CA LEU A 165 -11.08 -12.16 7.72
C LEU A 165 -9.72 -12.37 7.05
N GLY A 166 -9.57 -11.97 5.79
CA GLY A 166 -8.32 -12.08 5.05
C GLY A 166 -7.17 -11.37 5.78
N VAL A 167 -5.96 -11.80 5.52
CA VAL A 167 -4.74 -11.25 6.12
C VAL A 167 -3.86 -10.62 5.04
N SER A 168 -3.28 -9.47 5.35
CA SER A 168 -2.27 -8.84 4.50
C SER A 168 -0.92 -9.54 4.71
N VAL A 169 -0.51 -10.37 3.75
CA VAL A 169 0.67 -11.24 3.88
C VAL A 169 1.73 -10.87 2.85
N PRO A 170 2.99 -10.62 3.25
CA PRO A 170 4.11 -10.58 2.31
C PRO A 170 4.24 -11.92 1.59
N VAL A 171 4.39 -11.89 0.27
CA VAL A 171 4.56 -13.08 -0.56
C VAL A 171 5.75 -12.92 -1.50
N ALA A 172 6.44 -14.00 -1.80
CA ALA A 172 7.48 -13.96 -2.81
C ALA A 172 6.83 -13.80 -4.21
N TRP A 173 7.55 -13.16 -5.13
CA TRP A 173 7.05 -13.01 -6.51
C TRP A 173 6.82 -14.36 -7.20
N SER A 174 7.55 -15.39 -6.83
CA SER A 174 7.35 -16.76 -7.33
C SER A 174 6.05 -17.41 -6.84
N GLU A 175 5.47 -16.88 -5.77
CA GLU A 175 4.20 -17.35 -5.21
C GLU A 175 2.99 -16.64 -5.84
N LEU A 176 3.21 -15.59 -6.63
CA LEU A 176 2.11 -14.84 -7.24
C LEU A 176 1.26 -15.68 -8.19
N PRO A 177 1.79 -16.53 -9.11
CA PRO A 177 0.96 -17.30 -10.04
C PRO A 177 0.00 -18.28 -9.35
N PRO A 178 0.38 -19.06 -8.32
CA PRO A 178 -0.53 -19.97 -7.62
C PRO A 178 -1.42 -19.27 -6.58
N LEU A 179 -1.20 -17.99 -6.27
CA LEU A 179 -1.99 -17.26 -5.29
C LEU A 179 -3.44 -17.12 -5.74
N THR A 180 -4.38 -17.44 -4.85
CA THR A 180 -5.82 -17.27 -5.07
C THR A 180 -6.35 -16.04 -4.31
N SER A 181 -7.44 -15.47 -4.81
CA SER A 181 -8.13 -14.33 -4.18
C SER A 181 -8.93 -14.72 -2.94
#